data_c643d8194a3eacb5c08c362056faea41
#
_entry.id   c643d8194a3eacb5c08c362056faea41
#
_cell.length_a   1.000
_cell.length_b   1.000
_cell.length_c   1.000
_cell.angle_alpha   90.00
_cell.angle_beta   90.00
_cell.angle_gamma   90.00
#
_symmetry.space_group_name_H-M   'P 1'
#
loop_
_entity.id
_entity.type
_entity.pdbx_description
1 polymer ?
#
loop_
_entity_poly.entity_id
_entity_poly.type
_entity_poly.pdbx_seq_one_letter_code
_entity_poly.pdbx_strand_id
1 'polypeptide(L)'
;MMSDNKVERLLEELQITNPAGYELVQAARQVVYSVVPNASERVMYGGFMFSGGEQFCGVFAYKEHVSVEFGRGCDLQDPHGVLEGSGKLRRHIKLFTPTDIKAKFLELYVDAAHRQV
;
A
#
# COMPACT_ATOMS: atom_id res chain seq x y z
N MET A 1 -5.41 -25.25 -0.19
CA MET A 1 -5.03 -23.98 -0.64
C MET A 1 -3.64 -23.62 -0.19
N MET A 2 -3.05 -22.76 -0.85
CA MET A 2 -1.70 -22.39 -0.55
C MET A 2 -1.66 -20.90 -0.24
N SER A 3 -1.24 -20.57 0.93
CA SER A 3 -0.95 -19.18 1.18
C SER A 3 0.33 -18.84 0.43
N ASP A 4 0.50 -17.57 0.14
CA ASP A 4 1.72 -17.09 -0.48
C ASP A 4 2.78 -16.94 0.60
N ASN A 5 3.66 -17.94 0.71
CA ASN A 5 4.71 -17.94 1.71
C ASN A 5 5.66 -16.74 1.58
N LYS A 6 5.75 -16.15 0.39
CA LYS A 6 6.60 -14.98 0.19
C LYS A 6 6.10 -13.78 0.97
N VAL A 7 4.78 -13.61 1.06
CA VAL A 7 4.21 -12.53 1.85
C VAL A 7 4.60 -12.69 3.31
N GLU A 8 4.40 -13.91 3.86
CA GLU A 8 4.73 -14.17 5.25
C GLU A 8 6.21 -14.01 5.52
N ARG A 9 7.07 -14.47 4.60
CA ARG A 9 8.52 -14.33 4.75
C ARG A 9 8.93 -12.86 4.77
N LEU A 10 8.35 -12.05 3.88
CA LEU A 10 8.71 -10.65 3.85
C LEU A 10 8.26 -9.93 5.12
N LEU A 11 7.09 -10.29 5.64
CA LEU A 11 6.63 -9.73 6.91
C LEU A 11 7.55 -10.12 8.05
N GLU A 12 7.97 -11.38 8.12
CA GLU A 12 8.89 -11.84 9.16
C GLU A 12 10.23 -11.12 9.08
N GLU A 13 10.73 -10.97 7.86
CA GLU A 13 11.99 -10.27 7.64
C GLU A 13 11.89 -8.81 8.08
N LEU A 14 10.82 -8.14 7.72
CA LEU A 14 10.61 -6.75 8.12
C LEU A 14 10.52 -6.60 9.63
N GLN A 15 9.86 -7.55 10.30
CA GLN A 15 9.71 -7.47 11.74
C GLN A 15 11.06 -7.45 12.44
N ILE A 16 12.05 -8.12 11.85
CA ILE A 16 13.40 -8.20 12.41
C ILE A 16 14.24 -6.99 11.98
N THR A 17 14.21 -6.66 10.68
CA THR A 17 15.13 -5.66 10.12
C THR A 17 14.62 -4.24 10.22
N ASN A 18 13.30 -4.05 10.32
CA ASN A 18 12.69 -2.73 10.32
C ASN A 18 11.37 -2.78 11.08
N PRO A 19 11.42 -2.91 12.41
CA PRO A 19 10.18 -3.09 13.20
C PRO A 19 9.16 -1.96 13.03
N ALA A 20 9.62 -0.71 12.94
CA ALA A 20 8.70 0.41 12.75
C ALA A 20 8.03 0.33 11.37
N GLY A 21 8.81 -0.03 10.36
CA GLY A 21 8.27 -0.23 9.02
C GLY A 21 7.28 -1.40 8.99
N TYR A 22 7.57 -2.46 9.71
CA TYR A 22 6.68 -3.60 9.81
C TYR A 22 5.31 -3.19 10.37
N GLU A 23 5.30 -2.42 11.47
CA GLU A 23 4.04 -1.98 12.07
C GLU A 23 3.24 -1.13 11.09
N LEU A 24 3.93 -0.26 10.39
CA LEU A 24 3.30 0.64 9.43
C LEU A 24 2.76 -0.12 8.22
N VAL A 25 3.51 -1.10 7.74
CA VAL A 25 3.06 -1.98 6.65
C VAL A 25 1.82 -2.74 7.09
N GLN A 26 1.80 -3.28 8.30
CA GLN A 26 0.63 -4.02 8.78
C GLN A 26 -0.59 -3.12 8.88
N ALA A 27 -0.42 -1.89 9.34
CA ALA A 27 -1.52 -0.94 9.42
C ALA A 27 -2.05 -0.60 8.02
N ALA A 28 -1.16 -0.40 7.05
CA ALA A 28 -1.57 -0.12 5.68
C ALA A 28 -2.29 -1.32 5.06
N ARG A 29 -1.78 -2.54 5.31
CA ARG A 29 -2.42 -3.75 4.82
C ARG A 29 -3.84 -3.89 5.36
N GLN A 30 -4.03 -3.56 6.64
CA GLN A 30 -5.37 -3.59 7.24
C GLN A 30 -6.33 -2.65 6.51
N VAL A 31 -5.87 -1.46 6.13
CA VAL A 31 -6.72 -0.54 5.38
C VAL A 31 -7.11 -1.15 4.04
N VAL A 32 -6.14 -1.74 3.33
CA VAL A 32 -6.43 -2.35 2.03
C VAL A 32 -7.49 -3.44 2.19
N TYR A 33 -7.32 -4.33 3.16
CA TYR A 33 -8.27 -5.43 3.34
C TYR A 33 -9.61 -4.97 3.91
N SER A 34 -9.66 -3.83 4.59
CA SER A 34 -10.95 -3.30 5.04
C SER A 34 -11.76 -2.76 3.87
N VAL A 35 -11.07 -2.23 2.86
CA VAL A 35 -11.73 -1.69 1.66
C VAL A 35 -12.06 -2.81 0.67
N VAL A 36 -11.12 -3.75 0.49
CA VAL A 36 -11.25 -4.84 -0.48
C VAL A 36 -10.97 -6.16 0.25
N PRO A 37 -11.98 -6.71 0.97
CA PRO A 37 -11.75 -7.89 1.83
C PRO A 37 -11.22 -9.12 1.10
N ASN A 38 -11.54 -9.26 -0.19
CA ASN A 38 -11.11 -10.42 -0.96
C ASN A 38 -9.96 -10.09 -1.92
N ALA A 39 -9.20 -9.04 -1.63
CA ALA A 39 -8.04 -8.70 -2.45
C ALA A 39 -7.03 -9.83 -2.45
N SER A 40 -6.36 -10.03 -3.58
CA SER A 40 -5.21 -10.90 -3.68
C SER A 40 -3.97 -10.10 -3.33
N GLU A 41 -3.03 -10.75 -2.66
CA GLU A 41 -1.79 -10.11 -2.25
C GLU A 41 -0.61 -10.98 -2.65
N ARG A 42 0.42 -10.37 -3.22
CA ARG A 42 1.65 -11.10 -3.52
C ARG A 42 2.85 -10.17 -3.45
N VAL A 43 4.03 -10.76 -3.29
CA VAL A 43 5.27 -9.99 -3.26
C VAL A 43 5.72 -9.67 -4.68
N MET A 44 5.93 -8.40 -4.95
CA MET A 44 6.51 -7.94 -6.22
C MET A 44 7.40 -6.74 -5.92
N TYR A 45 8.56 -6.72 -6.54
CA TYR A 45 9.49 -5.57 -6.42
C TYR A 45 9.85 -5.27 -4.96
N GLY A 46 9.92 -6.32 -4.14
CA GLY A 46 10.27 -6.14 -2.73
C GLY A 46 9.16 -5.59 -1.85
N GLY A 47 7.94 -5.53 -2.35
CA GLY A 47 6.80 -5.02 -1.61
C GLY A 47 5.57 -5.90 -1.74
N PHE A 48 4.46 -5.39 -1.23
CA PHE A 48 3.20 -6.11 -1.20
C PHE A 48 2.26 -5.51 -2.23
N MET A 49 1.92 -6.30 -3.25
CA MET A 49 1.08 -5.85 -4.35
C MET A 49 -0.31 -6.44 -4.23
N PHE A 50 -1.32 -5.60 -4.34
CA PHE A 50 -2.72 -5.99 -4.17
C PHE A 50 -3.49 -5.90 -5.47
N SER A 51 -4.33 -6.90 -5.70
CA SER A 51 -5.17 -6.99 -6.90
C SER A 51 -6.61 -7.33 -6.52
N GLY A 52 -7.54 -6.72 -7.24
CA GLY A 52 -8.95 -7.09 -7.16
C GLY A 52 -9.42 -7.27 -8.59
N GLY A 53 -8.88 -8.34 -9.25
CA GLY A 53 -8.97 -8.47 -10.69
C GLY A 53 -7.69 -7.95 -11.31
N GLU A 54 -7.49 -6.64 -11.28
CA GLU A 54 -6.24 -6.02 -11.70
C GLU A 54 -5.54 -5.43 -10.49
N GLN A 55 -4.26 -5.14 -10.62
CA GLN A 55 -3.50 -4.50 -9.56
C GLN A 55 -4.02 -3.09 -9.32
N PHE A 56 -4.23 -2.74 -8.07
CA PHE A 56 -4.72 -1.39 -7.75
C PHE A 56 -3.83 -0.63 -6.78
N CYS A 57 -3.03 -1.30 -5.96
CA CYS A 57 -2.06 -0.59 -5.12
C CYS A 57 -0.96 -1.52 -4.66
N GLY A 58 0.14 -0.93 -4.19
CA GLY A 58 1.23 -1.66 -3.59
C GLY A 58 1.69 -0.97 -2.34
N VAL A 59 2.23 -1.74 -1.37
CA VAL A 59 2.74 -1.22 -0.12
C VAL A 59 4.21 -1.58 -0.05
N PHE A 60 5.07 -0.58 0.10
CA PHE A 60 6.52 -0.74 0.04
C PHE A 60 7.17 -0.10 1.27
N ALA A 61 8.00 -0.88 1.96
CA ALA A 61 8.72 -0.39 3.13
C ALA A 61 10.08 0.12 2.71
N TYR A 62 10.38 1.34 3.12
CA TYR A 62 11.70 1.94 2.95
C TYR A 62 12.30 2.16 4.33
N LYS A 63 13.52 2.67 4.38
CA LYS A 63 14.23 2.78 5.64
C LYS A 63 13.48 3.65 6.66
N GLU A 64 12.88 4.73 6.21
CA GLU A 64 12.29 5.70 7.14
C GLU A 64 10.82 5.99 6.86
N HIS A 65 10.22 5.29 5.91
CA HIS A 65 8.80 5.49 5.62
C HIS A 65 8.26 4.27 4.88
N VAL A 66 6.94 4.21 4.80
CA VAL A 66 6.24 3.24 3.96
C VAL A 66 5.54 4.02 2.88
N SER A 67 5.60 3.52 1.66
CA SER A 67 4.94 4.15 0.52
C SER A 67 3.79 3.27 0.07
N VAL A 68 2.60 3.87 -0.13
CA VAL A 68 1.49 3.17 -0.77
C VAL A 68 1.38 3.73 -2.16
N GLU A 69 1.58 2.87 -3.17
CA GLU A 69 1.69 3.29 -4.56
C GLU A 69 0.48 2.89 -5.37
N PHE A 70 0.11 3.77 -6.29
CA PHE A 70 -1.03 3.56 -7.18
C PHE A 70 -0.54 3.67 -8.62
N GLY A 71 -0.65 2.57 -9.37
CA GLY A 71 -0.10 2.49 -10.72
C GLY A 71 -0.67 3.52 -11.68
N ARG A 72 -1.92 3.90 -11.50
CA ARG A 72 -2.55 4.95 -12.28
C ARG A 72 -2.98 6.10 -11.38
N GLY A 73 -2.12 6.45 -10.45
CA GLY A 73 -2.41 7.51 -9.50
C GLY A 73 -2.68 8.86 -10.16
N CYS A 74 -2.13 9.08 -11.36
CA CYS A 74 -2.37 10.32 -12.09
C CYS A 74 -3.84 10.52 -12.44
N ASP A 75 -4.62 9.43 -12.49
CA ASP A 75 -6.05 9.50 -12.79
C ASP A 75 -6.92 9.65 -11.55
N LEU A 76 -6.31 9.59 -10.37
CA LEU A 76 -7.05 9.77 -9.12
C LEU A 76 -7.25 11.25 -8.86
N GLN A 77 -8.43 11.60 -8.36
CA GLN A 77 -8.61 12.93 -7.81
C GLN A 77 -7.84 13.00 -6.50
N ASP A 78 -7.33 14.15 -6.18
CA ASP A 78 -6.51 14.34 -4.99
C ASP A 78 -7.10 15.47 -4.15
N PRO A 79 -8.30 15.24 -3.55
CA PRO A 79 -8.98 16.32 -2.82
C PRO A 79 -8.22 16.80 -1.58
N HIS A 80 -7.31 15.97 -1.05
CA HIS A 80 -6.58 16.31 0.16
C HIS A 80 -5.13 16.69 -0.10
N GLY A 81 -4.69 16.66 -1.37
CA GLY A 81 -3.35 17.10 -1.71
C GLY A 81 -2.25 16.22 -1.13
N VAL A 82 -2.48 14.91 -1.02
CA VAL A 82 -1.52 14.00 -0.38
C VAL A 82 -0.76 13.12 -1.35
N LEU A 83 -1.18 13.08 -2.62
CA LEU A 83 -0.49 12.24 -3.61
C LEU A 83 0.81 12.90 -4.02
N GLU A 84 1.88 12.12 -4.03
CA GLU A 84 3.20 12.55 -4.45
C GLU A 84 3.64 11.79 -5.68
N GLY A 85 4.61 12.36 -6.38
CA GLY A 85 5.16 11.74 -7.57
C GLY A 85 5.00 12.63 -8.77
N SER A 86 5.96 12.53 -9.71
CA SER A 86 5.96 13.34 -10.92
C SER A 86 6.02 12.49 -12.18
N GLY A 87 5.93 11.16 -12.03
CA GLY A 87 5.93 10.27 -13.17
C GLY A 87 4.67 10.42 -14.00
N LYS A 88 4.68 9.77 -15.16
CA LYS A 88 3.58 9.89 -16.09
C LYS A 88 2.28 9.30 -15.55
N LEU A 89 2.37 8.18 -14.84
CA LEU A 89 1.19 7.48 -14.36
C LEU A 89 1.15 7.30 -12.84
N ARG A 90 2.27 6.98 -12.22
CA ARG A 90 2.29 6.57 -10.83
C ARG A 90 2.23 7.74 -9.85
N ARG A 91 1.53 7.51 -8.76
CA ARG A 91 1.54 8.41 -7.60
C ARG A 91 1.59 7.57 -6.35
N HIS A 92 1.98 8.18 -5.23
CA HIS A 92 2.08 7.45 -3.97
C HIS A 92 1.76 8.36 -2.80
N ILE A 93 1.45 7.72 -1.67
CA ILE A 93 1.27 8.40 -0.38
C ILE A 93 2.37 7.87 0.53
N LYS A 94 3.13 8.79 1.15
CA LYS A 94 4.16 8.40 2.12
C LYS A 94 3.58 8.41 3.52
N LEU A 95 3.89 7.33 4.25
CA LEU A 95 3.47 7.18 5.64
C LEU A 95 4.72 7.14 6.49
N PHE A 96 4.84 8.08 7.42
CA PHE A 96 5.97 8.14 8.33
C PHE A 96 5.61 7.58 9.70
N THR A 97 4.36 7.71 10.10
CA THR A 97 3.85 7.22 11.38
C THR A 97 2.46 6.61 11.15
N PRO A 98 1.98 5.76 12.07
CA PRO A 98 0.64 5.21 11.94
C PRO A 98 -0.46 6.26 11.87
N THR A 99 -0.27 7.42 12.50
CA THR A 99 -1.27 8.49 12.43
C THR A 99 -1.43 9.05 11.02
N ASP A 100 -0.42 8.89 10.17
CA ASP A 100 -0.49 9.35 8.78
C ASP A 100 -1.58 8.63 8.00
N ILE A 101 -1.94 7.41 8.40
CA ILE A 101 -2.97 6.64 7.70
C ILE A 101 -4.28 7.41 7.66
N LYS A 102 -4.69 7.98 8.80
CA LYS A 102 -5.90 8.78 8.85
C LYS A 102 -5.64 10.21 8.40
N ALA A 103 -4.49 10.76 8.80
CA ALA A 103 -4.17 12.15 8.46
C ALA A 103 -4.07 12.36 6.94
N LYS A 104 -3.69 11.32 6.21
CA LYS A 104 -3.55 11.41 4.75
C LYS A 104 -4.67 10.66 4.03
N PHE A 105 -5.72 10.26 4.74
CA PHE A 105 -6.92 9.69 4.15
C PHE A 105 -6.64 8.46 3.28
N LEU A 106 -5.79 7.56 3.76
CA LEU A 106 -5.37 6.40 2.97
C LEU A 106 -6.56 5.57 2.49
N GLU A 107 -7.54 5.35 3.33
CA GLU A 107 -8.70 4.54 2.98
C GLU A 107 -9.42 5.09 1.75
N LEU A 108 -9.58 6.41 1.68
CA LEU A 108 -10.26 7.07 0.56
C LEU A 108 -9.52 6.80 -0.76
N TYR A 109 -8.18 6.91 -0.72
CA TYR A 109 -7.39 6.73 -1.95
C TYR A 109 -7.30 5.26 -2.37
N VAL A 110 -7.23 4.34 -1.41
CA VAL A 110 -7.25 2.92 -1.72
C VAL A 110 -8.58 2.55 -2.38
N ASP A 111 -9.69 3.05 -1.83
CA ASP A 111 -11.00 2.79 -2.40
C ASP A 111 -11.11 3.35 -3.82
N ALA A 112 -10.64 4.57 -4.02
CA ALA A 112 -10.67 5.20 -5.34
C ALA A 112 -9.83 4.41 -6.35
N ALA A 113 -8.64 3.96 -5.93
CA ALA A 113 -7.78 3.17 -6.81
C ALA A 113 -8.42 1.83 -7.18
N HIS A 114 -9.08 1.19 -6.22
CA HIS A 114 -9.77 -0.07 -6.49
C HIS A 114 -10.92 0.13 -7.48
N ARG A 115 -11.61 1.26 -7.39
CA ARG A 115 -12.73 1.55 -8.29
C ARG A 115 -12.29 1.81 -9.73
N GLN A 116 -11.00 2.11 -9.95
CA GLN A 116 -10.47 2.32 -11.29
C GLN A 116 -10.32 1.01 -12.07
N VAL A 117 -10.22 -0.10 -11.40
CA VAL A 117 -9.89 -1.38 -12.06
C VAL A 117 -11.05 -2.36 -12.12
#